data_c3e0fddffc1a83304fec79dfc430371a
#
_entry.id   c3e0fddffc1a83304fec79dfc430371a
#
_cell.length_a   1.000
_cell.length_b   1.000
_cell.length_c   1.000
_cell.angle_alpha   90.00
_cell.angle_beta   90.00
_cell.angle_gamma   90.00
#
_symmetry.space_group_name_H-M   'P 1'
#
loop_
_entity.id
_entity.type
_entity.pdbx_description
1 polymer ?
#
loop_
_entity_poly.entity_id
_entity_poly.type
_entity_poly.pdbx_seq_one_letter_code
_entity_poly.pdbx_strand_id
1 'polypeptide(L)'
;LQYIEKNLSNFKNKSTKILYYLANIYKNFKKYQKAIDHYSQVLNQVDINSDTYADVLYRRGGSYERLNDYLKADQDLLKSLEIRSDDAYTLNYLAYSWLERNIKIEQAMKMLMTAYELKENDPYITDSVGWGYYLIGDFINAEKYLRRAVELMPDDPIVNDHYGDVLWQLDRKLQAKYFWQHVLELDD
;
A
#
# COMPACT_ATOMS: atom_id res chain seq x y z
N LEU A 1 17.87 3.51 -15.46
CA LEU A 1 17.85 2.06 -15.20
C LEU A 1 18.91 1.35 -16.02
N GLN A 2 18.98 1.53 -17.36
CA GLN A 2 19.98 0.89 -18.25
C GLN A 2 21.44 1.12 -17.80
N TYR A 3 21.77 2.34 -17.34
CA TYR A 3 23.11 2.66 -16.81
C TYR A 3 23.43 1.83 -15.56
N ILE A 4 22.46 1.70 -14.66
CA ILE A 4 22.60 0.92 -13.42
C ILE A 4 22.79 -0.58 -13.77
N GLU A 5 21.95 -1.12 -14.65
CA GLU A 5 22.05 -2.52 -15.11
C GLU A 5 23.41 -2.84 -15.74
N LYS A 6 23.90 -1.95 -16.61
CA LYS A 6 25.20 -2.11 -17.28
C LYS A 6 26.38 -2.13 -16.30
N ASN A 7 26.36 -1.27 -15.26
CA ASN A 7 27.48 -1.19 -14.33
C ASN A 7 27.42 -2.25 -13.22
N LEU A 8 26.23 -2.73 -12.88
CA LEU A 8 26.03 -3.74 -11.84
C LEU A 8 26.18 -5.18 -12.32
N SER A 9 26.12 -5.44 -13.64
CA SER A 9 26.41 -6.75 -14.22
C SER A 9 27.83 -7.25 -13.93
N ASN A 10 28.76 -6.32 -13.65
CA ASN A 10 30.17 -6.61 -13.37
C ASN A 10 30.44 -7.09 -11.92
N PHE A 11 29.46 -6.99 -11.01
CA PHE A 11 29.61 -7.43 -9.63
C PHE A 11 29.09 -8.85 -9.45
N LYS A 12 29.98 -9.85 -9.40
CA LYS A 12 29.62 -11.26 -9.20
C LYS A 12 28.97 -11.57 -7.86
N ASN A 13 29.36 -10.84 -6.79
CA ASN A 13 28.79 -10.98 -5.44
C ASN A 13 28.24 -9.61 -4.97
N LYS A 14 26.93 -9.43 -5.05
CA LYS A 14 26.28 -8.22 -4.55
C LYS A 14 26.01 -8.38 -3.06
N SER A 15 26.41 -7.37 -2.27
CA SER A 15 26.06 -7.34 -0.85
C SER A 15 24.53 -7.20 -0.68
N THR A 16 24.01 -7.69 0.43
CA THR A 16 22.59 -7.58 0.84
C THR A 16 22.06 -6.16 0.65
N LYS A 17 22.85 -5.16 1.05
CA LYS A 17 22.48 -3.74 0.89
C LYS A 17 22.32 -3.33 -0.58
N ILE A 18 23.21 -3.77 -1.47
CA ILE A 18 23.11 -3.47 -2.91
C ILE A 18 21.88 -4.16 -3.50
N LEU A 19 21.61 -5.42 -3.15
CA LEU A 19 20.45 -6.15 -3.62
C LEU A 19 19.14 -5.48 -3.18
N TYR A 20 19.08 -5.02 -1.94
CA TYR A 20 17.93 -4.29 -1.41
C TYR A 20 17.67 -2.97 -2.16
N TYR A 21 18.72 -2.16 -2.41
CA TYR A 21 18.56 -0.93 -3.17
C TYR A 21 18.13 -1.18 -4.62
N LEU A 22 18.68 -2.22 -5.25
CA LEU A 22 18.27 -2.60 -6.60
C LEU A 22 16.80 -3.02 -6.66
N ALA A 23 16.37 -3.81 -5.70
CA ALA A 23 14.97 -4.22 -5.60
C ALA A 23 14.04 -3.00 -5.51
N ASN A 24 14.38 -2.02 -4.66
CA ASN A 24 13.60 -0.78 -4.53
C ASN A 24 13.61 0.04 -5.85
N ILE A 25 14.75 0.14 -6.52
CA ILE A 25 14.83 0.82 -7.81
C ILE A 25 13.93 0.12 -8.84
N TYR A 26 14.02 -1.21 -8.97
CA TYR A 26 13.16 -1.94 -9.90
C TYR A 26 11.67 -1.78 -9.57
N LYS A 27 11.30 -1.82 -8.29
CA LYS A 27 9.93 -1.56 -7.84
C LYS A 27 9.45 -0.17 -8.28
N ASN A 28 10.26 0.88 -8.06
CA ASN A 28 9.91 2.26 -8.44
C ASN A 28 9.76 2.43 -9.96
N PHE A 29 10.53 1.68 -10.75
CA PHE A 29 10.36 1.62 -12.20
C PHE A 29 9.28 0.62 -12.66
N LYS A 30 8.43 0.15 -11.75
CA LYS A 30 7.34 -0.82 -12.02
C LYS A 30 7.84 -2.13 -12.66
N LYS A 31 9.11 -2.50 -12.45
CA LYS A 31 9.71 -3.78 -12.89
C LYS A 31 9.58 -4.82 -11.77
N TYR A 32 8.33 -5.11 -11.40
CA TYR A 32 8.00 -5.88 -10.19
C TYR A 32 8.64 -7.26 -10.14
N GLN A 33 8.72 -8.01 -11.27
CA GLN A 33 9.39 -9.32 -11.27
C GLN A 33 10.88 -9.20 -10.90
N LYS A 34 11.59 -8.23 -11.47
CA LYS A 34 13.01 -7.99 -11.11
C LYS A 34 13.17 -7.55 -9.66
N ALA A 35 12.22 -6.77 -9.13
CA ALA A 35 12.22 -6.40 -7.71
C ALA A 35 12.06 -7.65 -6.82
N ILE A 36 11.12 -8.53 -7.13
CA ILE A 36 10.88 -9.79 -6.43
C ILE A 36 12.13 -10.67 -6.42
N ASP A 37 12.80 -10.81 -7.56
CA ASP A 37 14.02 -11.62 -7.68
C ASP A 37 15.14 -11.10 -6.76
N HIS A 38 15.31 -9.78 -6.67
CA HIS A 38 16.32 -9.17 -5.80
C HIS A 38 15.91 -9.19 -4.32
N TYR A 39 14.63 -8.94 -3.98
CA TYR A 39 14.14 -9.11 -2.62
C TYR A 39 14.31 -10.55 -2.12
N SER A 40 14.07 -11.55 -2.99
CA SER A 40 14.27 -12.96 -2.65
C SER A 40 15.73 -13.27 -2.35
N GLN A 41 16.67 -12.65 -3.09
CA GLN A 41 18.11 -12.79 -2.77
C GLN A 41 18.47 -12.14 -1.43
N VAL A 42 17.85 -11.00 -1.07
CA VAL A 42 18.02 -10.37 0.25
C VAL A 42 17.53 -11.29 1.36
N LEU A 43 16.32 -11.85 1.21
CA LEU A 43 15.73 -12.76 2.21
C LEU A 43 16.60 -13.98 2.51
N ASN A 44 17.36 -14.47 1.51
CA ASN A 44 18.30 -15.58 1.70
C ASN A 44 19.58 -15.20 2.48
N GLN A 45 19.80 -13.89 2.74
CA GLN A 45 21.04 -13.38 3.36
C GLN A 45 20.79 -12.72 4.72
N VAL A 46 19.55 -12.53 5.14
CA VAL A 46 19.19 -11.86 6.39
C VAL A 46 18.55 -12.83 7.35
N ASP A 47 18.63 -12.52 8.65
CA ASP A 47 17.98 -13.32 9.69
C ASP A 47 16.45 -13.27 9.53
N ILE A 48 15.82 -14.44 9.57
CA ILE A 48 14.39 -14.64 9.36
C ILE A 48 13.49 -13.98 10.42
N ASN A 49 14.05 -13.61 11.57
CA ASN A 49 13.33 -12.92 12.64
C ASN A 49 13.72 -11.44 12.75
N SER A 50 14.49 -10.92 11.79
CA SER A 50 14.94 -9.54 11.83
C SER A 50 13.87 -8.58 11.26
N ASP A 51 13.91 -7.31 11.70
CA ASP A 51 13.11 -6.23 11.13
C ASP A 51 13.39 -6.05 9.63
N THR A 52 14.63 -6.29 9.20
CA THR A 52 15.00 -6.25 7.78
C THR A 52 14.26 -7.33 7.00
N TYR A 53 14.13 -8.54 7.54
CA TYR A 53 13.40 -9.63 6.90
C TYR A 53 11.93 -9.25 6.74
N ALA A 54 11.30 -8.74 7.79
CA ALA A 54 9.91 -8.26 7.75
C ALA A 54 9.69 -7.14 6.73
N ASP A 55 10.58 -6.12 6.69
CA ASP A 55 10.49 -5.02 5.71
C ASP A 55 10.62 -5.54 4.27
N VAL A 56 11.54 -6.47 4.03
CA VAL A 56 11.71 -7.05 2.68
C VAL A 56 10.49 -7.88 2.27
N LEU A 57 9.90 -8.63 3.18
CA LEU A 57 8.64 -9.36 2.93
C LEU A 57 7.51 -8.40 2.59
N TYR A 58 7.32 -7.32 3.34
CA TYR A 58 6.34 -6.27 3.02
C TYR A 58 6.51 -5.73 1.60
N ARG A 59 7.74 -5.40 1.19
CA ARG A 59 8.03 -4.86 -0.14
C ARG A 59 7.87 -5.88 -1.26
N ARG A 60 8.27 -7.13 -1.01
CA ARG A 60 8.10 -8.23 -1.96
C ARG A 60 6.63 -8.60 -2.11
N GLY A 61 5.89 -8.66 -1.01
CA GLY A 61 4.44 -8.88 -0.99
C GLY A 61 3.70 -7.83 -1.82
N GLY A 62 4.02 -6.54 -1.63
CA GLY A 62 3.48 -5.48 -2.47
C GLY A 62 3.85 -5.61 -3.95
N SER A 63 5.04 -6.15 -4.27
CA SER A 63 5.44 -6.39 -5.66
C SER A 63 4.69 -7.58 -6.28
N TYR A 64 4.38 -8.61 -5.50
CA TYR A 64 3.52 -9.72 -5.93
C TYR A 64 2.08 -9.25 -6.19
N GLU A 65 1.56 -8.40 -5.31
CA GLU A 65 0.22 -7.81 -5.48
C GLU A 65 0.10 -7.06 -6.80
N ARG A 66 1.09 -6.24 -7.15
CA ARG A 66 1.14 -5.51 -8.43
C ARG A 66 1.21 -6.42 -9.67
N LEU A 67 1.57 -7.67 -9.51
CA LEU A 67 1.52 -8.72 -10.54
C LEU A 67 0.27 -9.60 -10.44
N ASN A 68 -0.68 -9.27 -9.56
CA ASN A 68 -1.88 -10.05 -9.24
C ASN A 68 -1.58 -11.46 -8.69
N ASP A 69 -0.37 -11.72 -8.19
CA ASP A 69 -0.03 -12.94 -7.45
C ASP A 69 -0.42 -12.79 -5.98
N TYR A 70 -1.73 -12.69 -5.76
CA TYR A 70 -2.30 -12.40 -4.45
C TYR A 70 -1.99 -13.46 -3.39
N LEU A 71 -1.81 -14.72 -3.81
CA LEU A 71 -1.46 -15.79 -2.88
C LEU A 71 -0.09 -15.53 -2.24
N LYS A 72 0.91 -15.22 -3.05
CA LYS A 72 2.26 -14.92 -2.55
C LYS A 72 2.31 -13.56 -1.83
N ALA A 73 1.54 -12.59 -2.30
CA ALA A 73 1.40 -11.31 -1.63
C ALA A 73 0.89 -11.48 -0.19
N ASP A 74 -0.23 -12.19 -0.02
CA ASP A 74 -0.80 -12.47 1.30
C ASP A 74 0.16 -13.26 2.21
N GLN A 75 0.87 -14.27 1.66
CA GLN A 75 1.86 -15.05 2.41
C GLN A 75 3.01 -14.17 2.95
N ASP A 76 3.58 -13.32 2.11
CA ASP A 76 4.67 -12.43 2.51
C ASP A 76 4.21 -11.39 3.53
N LEU A 77 3.05 -10.76 3.30
CA LEU A 77 2.52 -9.74 4.21
C LEU A 77 2.13 -10.31 5.57
N LEU A 78 1.48 -11.48 5.59
CA LEU A 78 1.18 -12.18 6.84
C LEU A 78 2.46 -12.59 7.59
N LYS A 79 3.46 -13.09 6.87
CA LYS A 79 4.75 -13.44 7.48
C LYS A 79 5.50 -12.22 8.02
N SER A 80 5.39 -11.06 7.35
CA SER A 80 5.90 -9.79 7.87
C SER A 80 5.22 -9.42 9.20
N LEU A 81 3.89 -9.58 9.30
CA LEU A 81 3.12 -9.31 10.52
C LEU A 81 3.36 -10.32 11.65
N GLU A 82 3.77 -11.56 11.36
CA GLU A 82 4.22 -12.50 12.41
C GLU A 82 5.48 -12.00 13.12
N ILE A 83 6.33 -11.23 12.46
CA ILE A 83 7.57 -10.67 13.00
C ILE A 83 7.32 -9.29 13.62
N ARG A 84 6.51 -8.45 12.96
CA ARG A 84 6.15 -7.10 13.40
C ARG A 84 4.63 -6.93 13.37
N SER A 85 3.98 -7.40 14.43
CA SER A 85 2.51 -7.44 14.53
C SER A 85 1.84 -6.05 14.57
N ASP A 86 2.60 -5.02 14.92
CA ASP A 86 2.18 -3.62 15.05
C ASP A 86 2.71 -2.71 13.91
N ASP A 87 3.14 -3.31 12.79
CA ASP A 87 3.51 -2.51 11.60
C ASP A 87 2.26 -1.98 10.90
N ALA A 88 1.91 -0.73 11.18
CA ALA A 88 0.72 -0.07 10.66
C ALA A 88 0.63 -0.09 9.13
N TYR A 89 1.77 0.03 8.43
CA TYR A 89 1.77 0.03 6.96
C TYR A 89 1.50 -1.36 6.38
N THR A 90 2.04 -2.40 7.00
CA THR A 90 1.76 -3.78 6.57
C THR A 90 0.31 -4.18 6.86
N LEU A 91 -0.21 -3.81 8.04
CA LEU A 91 -1.63 -4.00 8.40
C LEU A 91 -2.53 -3.30 7.38
N ASN A 92 -2.29 -2.03 7.11
CA ASN A 92 -3.05 -1.23 6.15
C ASN A 92 -3.02 -1.84 4.74
N TYR A 93 -1.83 -2.18 4.24
CA TYR A 93 -1.66 -2.68 2.88
C TYR A 93 -2.40 -4.01 2.66
N LEU A 94 -2.23 -4.97 3.59
CA LEU A 94 -2.89 -6.28 3.50
C LEU A 94 -4.41 -6.14 3.60
N ALA A 95 -4.88 -5.34 4.55
CA ALA A 95 -6.30 -5.12 4.77
C ALA A 95 -6.96 -4.45 3.55
N TYR A 96 -6.35 -3.39 3.02
CA TYR A 96 -6.81 -2.71 1.81
C TYR A 96 -6.91 -3.69 0.63
N SER A 97 -5.87 -4.49 0.39
CA SER A 97 -5.86 -5.51 -0.68
C SER A 97 -6.96 -6.56 -0.49
N TRP A 98 -7.28 -6.95 0.74
CA TRP A 98 -8.39 -7.88 1.00
C TRP A 98 -9.75 -7.26 0.75
N LEU A 99 -9.96 -5.99 1.11
CA LEU A 99 -11.21 -5.26 0.85
C LEU A 99 -11.45 -5.08 -0.64
N GLU A 100 -10.44 -4.66 -1.39
CA GLU A 100 -10.52 -4.53 -2.86
C GLU A 100 -10.90 -5.86 -3.54
N ARG A 101 -10.45 -6.98 -2.99
CA ARG A 101 -10.79 -8.33 -3.48
C ARG A 101 -12.09 -8.88 -2.91
N ASN A 102 -12.77 -8.12 -2.05
CA ASN A 102 -14.00 -8.52 -1.37
C ASN A 102 -13.85 -9.82 -0.56
N ILE A 103 -12.71 -10.00 0.12
CA ILE A 103 -12.42 -11.16 0.97
C ILE A 103 -12.07 -10.73 2.40
N LYS A 104 -12.34 -11.60 3.37
CA LYS A 104 -11.98 -11.40 4.79
C LYS A 104 -12.36 -10.01 5.34
N ILE A 105 -13.48 -9.47 4.91
CA ILE A 105 -13.90 -8.07 5.12
C ILE A 105 -13.84 -7.67 6.60
N GLU A 106 -14.41 -8.48 7.49
CA GLU A 106 -14.41 -8.19 8.93
C GLU A 106 -12.98 -8.11 9.51
N GLN A 107 -12.13 -9.05 9.12
CA GLN A 107 -10.73 -9.06 9.55
C GLN A 107 -9.96 -7.87 8.98
N ALA A 108 -10.19 -7.53 7.72
CA ALA A 108 -9.57 -6.39 7.05
C ALA A 108 -9.95 -5.07 7.71
N MET A 109 -11.23 -4.84 8.00
CA MET A 109 -11.68 -3.64 8.73
C MET A 109 -11.06 -3.53 10.11
N LYS A 110 -10.94 -4.64 10.85
CA LYS A 110 -10.26 -4.65 12.13
C LYS A 110 -8.77 -4.28 12.00
N MET A 111 -8.09 -4.79 10.99
CA MET A 111 -6.68 -4.47 10.73
C MET A 111 -6.50 -2.99 10.34
N LEU A 112 -7.40 -2.42 9.50
CA LEU A 112 -7.38 -0.99 9.17
C LEU A 112 -7.55 -0.11 10.41
N MET A 113 -8.51 -0.45 11.29
CA MET A 113 -8.70 0.31 12.53
C MET A 113 -7.48 0.22 13.45
N THR A 114 -6.85 -0.96 13.57
CA THR A 114 -5.60 -1.10 14.32
C THR A 114 -4.48 -0.25 13.70
N ALA A 115 -4.34 -0.25 12.38
CA ALA A 115 -3.35 0.59 11.69
C ALA A 115 -3.60 2.09 11.95
N TYR A 116 -4.86 2.50 11.94
CA TYR A 116 -5.26 3.88 12.22
C TYR A 116 -4.94 4.28 13.67
N GLU A 117 -5.23 3.42 14.65
CA GLU A 117 -4.87 3.67 16.07
C GLU A 117 -3.35 3.82 16.26
N LEU A 118 -2.55 3.06 15.52
CA LEU A 118 -1.10 3.16 15.56
C LEU A 118 -0.55 4.42 14.86
N LYS A 119 -1.29 4.97 13.87
CA LYS A 119 -0.88 6.14 13.06
C LYS A 119 -2.08 7.01 12.67
N GLU A 120 -2.75 7.58 13.65
CA GLU A 120 -4.01 8.32 13.51
C GLU A 120 -3.97 9.51 12.51
N ASN A 121 -2.81 10.12 12.31
CA ASN A 121 -2.66 11.25 11.38
C ASN A 121 -1.93 10.88 10.07
N ASP A 122 -1.78 9.59 9.77
CA ASP A 122 -1.26 9.16 8.47
C ASP A 122 -2.39 9.28 7.43
N PRO A 123 -2.24 10.12 6.38
CA PRO A 123 -3.31 10.37 5.42
C PRO A 123 -3.68 9.11 4.61
N TYR A 124 -2.70 8.27 4.27
CA TYR A 124 -2.93 7.04 3.48
C TYR A 124 -3.70 5.99 4.28
N ILE A 125 -3.39 5.86 5.57
CA ILE A 125 -4.12 4.94 6.45
C ILE A 125 -5.52 5.47 6.71
N THR A 126 -5.67 6.79 6.90
CA THR A 126 -6.97 7.44 7.09
C THR A 126 -7.86 7.26 5.86
N ASP A 127 -7.31 7.44 4.66
CA ASP A 127 -8.00 7.19 3.40
C ASP A 127 -8.44 5.73 3.28
N SER A 128 -7.53 4.79 3.55
CA SER A 128 -7.83 3.35 3.48
C SER A 128 -8.96 2.93 4.43
N VAL A 129 -9.04 3.52 5.63
CA VAL A 129 -10.16 3.30 6.56
C VAL A 129 -11.46 3.82 5.96
N GLY A 130 -11.44 5.03 5.42
CA GLY A 130 -12.61 5.64 4.77
C GLY A 130 -13.08 4.84 3.56
N TRP A 131 -12.16 4.41 2.72
CA TRP A 131 -12.45 3.55 1.57
C TRP A 131 -13.00 2.18 1.99
N GLY A 132 -12.44 1.58 3.05
CA GLY A 132 -12.98 0.35 3.63
C GLY A 132 -14.44 0.49 4.05
N TYR A 133 -14.81 1.59 4.73
CA TYR A 133 -16.21 1.88 5.07
C TYR A 133 -17.07 2.09 3.82
N TYR A 134 -16.54 2.74 2.78
CA TYR A 134 -17.24 2.91 1.50
C TYR A 134 -17.56 1.56 0.84
N LEU A 135 -16.60 0.65 0.78
CA LEU A 135 -16.76 -0.67 0.17
C LEU A 135 -17.80 -1.55 0.89
N ILE A 136 -17.96 -1.37 2.19
CA ILE A 136 -19.00 -2.10 2.96
C ILE A 136 -20.35 -1.36 3.01
N GLY A 137 -20.47 -0.18 2.37
CA GLY A 137 -21.69 0.58 2.26
C GLY A 137 -22.01 1.48 3.47
N ASP A 138 -21.09 1.65 4.40
CA ASP A 138 -21.22 2.60 5.53
C ASP A 138 -20.72 3.99 5.11
N PHE A 139 -21.50 4.67 4.30
CA PHE A 139 -21.12 5.95 3.71
C PHE A 139 -21.00 7.09 4.73
N ILE A 140 -21.61 6.97 5.90
CA ILE A 140 -21.49 7.97 6.97
C ILE A 140 -20.09 7.92 7.60
N ASN A 141 -19.63 6.73 7.96
CA ASN A 141 -18.25 6.56 8.46
C ASN A 141 -17.23 6.78 7.35
N ALA A 142 -17.50 6.34 6.12
CA ALA A 142 -16.66 6.63 4.96
C ALA A 142 -16.40 8.14 4.80
N GLU A 143 -17.47 8.95 4.80
CA GLU A 143 -17.37 10.42 4.68
C GLU A 143 -16.51 11.03 5.77
N LYS A 144 -16.68 10.57 7.00
CA LYS A 144 -15.90 11.06 8.15
C LYS A 144 -14.39 10.90 7.94
N TYR A 145 -13.95 9.71 7.54
CA TYR A 145 -12.53 9.40 7.38
C TYR A 145 -11.96 9.97 6.08
N LEU A 146 -12.70 9.88 4.95
CA LEU A 146 -12.24 10.43 3.67
C LEU A 146 -12.12 11.96 3.70
N ARG A 147 -13.05 12.65 4.35
CA ARG A 147 -12.92 14.08 4.59
C ARG A 147 -11.63 14.40 5.35
N ARG A 148 -11.35 13.62 6.43
CA ARG A 148 -10.11 13.80 7.18
C ARG A 148 -8.88 13.53 6.35
N ALA A 149 -8.89 12.54 5.48
CA ALA A 149 -7.79 12.24 4.56
C ALA A 149 -7.53 13.40 3.59
N VAL A 150 -8.58 14.01 3.00
CA VAL A 150 -8.47 15.22 2.16
C VAL A 150 -7.90 16.40 2.95
N GLU A 151 -8.31 16.60 4.20
CA GLU A 151 -7.74 17.66 5.05
C GLU A 151 -6.23 17.47 5.30
N LEU A 152 -5.77 16.22 5.41
CA LEU A 152 -4.37 15.87 5.62
C LEU A 152 -3.54 15.91 4.32
N MET A 153 -4.16 15.62 3.18
CA MET A 153 -3.49 15.53 1.88
C MET A 153 -4.40 16.05 0.75
N PRO A 154 -4.60 17.39 0.69
CA PRO A 154 -5.58 18.00 -0.21
C PRO A 154 -5.25 17.84 -1.72
N ASP A 155 -3.97 17.66 -2.05
CA ASP A 155 -3.52 17.59 -3.45
C ASP A 155 -3.24 16.15 -3.91
N ASP A 156 -3.72 15.13 -3.18
CA ASP A 156 -3.61 13.75 -3.64
C ASP A 156 -4.83 13.36 -4.50
N PRO A 157 -4.63 12.94 -5.76
CA PRO A 157 -5.73 12.64 -6.67
C PRO A 157 -6.58 11.45 -6.20
N ILE A 158 -5.99 10.42 -5.58
CA ILE A 158 -6.72 9.23 -5.12
C ILE A 158 -7.62 9.59 -3.94
N VAL A 159 -7.10 10.34 -2.98
CA VAL A 159 -7.86 10.77 -1.79
C VAL A 159 -9.04 11.66 -2.19
N ASN A 160 -8.84 12.58 -3.15
CA ASN A 160 -9.93 13.43 -3.66
C ASN A 160 -10.97 12.64 -4.45
N ASP A 161 -10.55 11.63 -5.22
CA ASP A 161 -11.45 10.74 -5.96
C ASP A 161 -12.34 9.94 -5.01
N HIS A 162 -11.75 9.26 -4.02
CA HIS A 162 -12.49 8.53 -2.99
C HIS A 162 -13.48 9.41 -2.24
N TYR A 163 -13.08 10.67 -1.92
CA TYR A 163 -14.00 11.60 -1.25
C TYR A 163 -15.13 12.04 -2.17
N GLY A 164 -14.86 12.25 -3.45
CA GLY A 164 -15.88 12.49 -4.48
C GLY A 164 -16.91 11.37 -4.54
N ASP A 165 -16.43 10.12 -4.55
CA ASP A 165 -17.27 8.93 -4.62
C ASP A 165 -18.23 8.82 -3.42
N VAL A 166 -17.75 9.01 -2.20
CA VAL A 166 -18.63 8.95 -1.02
C VAL A 166 -19.63 10.09 -1.00
N LEU A 167 -19.24 11.31 -1.41
CA LEU A 167 -20.17 12.44 -1.52
C LEU A 167 -21.28 12.16 -2.53
N TRP A 168 -20.96 11.49 -3.64
CA TRP A 168 -21.95 11.07 -4.62
C TRP A 168 -22.97 10.09 -4.03
N GLN A 169 -22.52 9.08 -3.26
CA GLN A 169 -23.41 8.14 -2.57
C GLN A 169 -24.31 8.82 -1.54
N LEU A 170 -23.85 9.91 -0.93
CA LEU A 170 -24.60 10.71 0.02
C LEU A 170 -25.52 11.77 -0.64
N ASP A 171 -25.74 11.68 -1.96
CA ASP A 171 -26.52 12.63 -2.78
C ASP A 171 -26.01 14.09 -2.77
N ARG A 172 -24.74 14.28 -2.40
CA ARG A 172 -24.05 15.60 -2.39
C ARG A 172 -23.33 15.83 -3.72
N LYS A 173 -24.07 15.72 -4.82
CA LYS A 173 -23.54 15.63 -6.20
C LYS A 173 -22.74 16.83 -6.67
N LEU A 174 -23.08 18.05 -6.24
CA LEU A 174 -22.31 19.25 -6.59
C LEU A 174 -20.93 19.24 -5.94
N GLN A 175 -20.85 18.77 -4.70
CA GLN A 175 -19.58 18.66 -3.99
C GLN A 175 -18.73 17.52 -4.57
N ALA A 176 -19.33 16.36 -4.89
CA ALA A 176 -18.63 15.28 -5.57
C ALA A 176 -17.97 15.76 -6.89
N LYS A 177 -18.73 16.48 -7.72
CA LYS A 177 -18.19 17.05 -8.97
C LYS A 177 -17.02 18.00 -8.75
N TYR A 178 -17.05 18.79 -7.68
CA TYR A 178 -15.95 19.69 -7.33
C TYR A 178 -14.65 18.89 -7.07
N PHE A 179 -14.72 17.82 -6.27
CA PHE A 179 -13.56 17.00 -5.96
C PHE A 179 -13.04 16.23 -7.18
N TRP A 180 -13.90 15.66 -7.99
CA TRP A 180 -13.49 15.02 -9.25
C TRP A 180 -12.89 16.00 -10.26
N GLN A 181 -13.42 17.23 -10.33
CA GLN A 181 -12.81 18.27 -11.17
C GLN A 181 -11.42 18.64 -10.65
N HIS A 182 -11.23 18.74 -9.35
CA HIS A 182 -9.93 18.98 -8.74
C HIS A 182 -8.93 17.87 -9.08
N VAL A 183 -9.34 16.59 -9.07
CA VAL A 183 -8.49 15.47 -9.51
C VAL A 183 -7.98 15.69 -10.94
N LEU A 184 -8.85 16.12 -11.87
CA LEU A 184 -8.43 16.38 -13.25
C LEU A 184 -7.42 17.53 -13.36
N GLU A 185 -7.51 18.52 -12.47
CA GLU A 185 -6.56 19.64 -12.42
C GLU A 185 -5.20 19.25 -11.82
N LEU A 186 -5.13 18.17 -11.01
CA LEU A 186 -3.88 17.66 -10.44
C LEU A 186 -3.09 16.77 -11.41
N ASP A 187 -3.75 16.19 -12.42
CA ASP A 187 -3.13 15.31 -13.43
C ASP A 187 -2.53 16.08 -14.63
N ASP A 188 -2.76 17.40 -14.73
CA ASP A 188 -2.18 18.28 -15.74
C ASP A 188 -0.82 18.87 -15.29
#